data_e14e08c67f4aaefe556f84b23807acca
#
_entry.id   e14e08c67f4aaefe556f84b23807acca
#
_cell.length_a   1.000
_cell.length_b   1.000
_cell.length_c   1.000
_cell.angle_alpha   90.00
_cell.angle_beta   90.00
_cell.angle_gamma   90.00
#
_symmetry.space_group_name_H-M   'P 1'
#
loop_
_entity.id
_entity.type
_entity.pdbx_description
1 polymer ?
#
loop_
_entity_poly.entity_id
_entity_poly.type
_entity_poly.pdbx_seq_one_letter_code
_entity_poly.pdbx_strand_id
1 'polypeptide(L)'
;MMRSRPNQSLTQPPQHQQPGITILRAVGIWLLRMLLRVVWAIALLMLLRWIVLRVRRIRIRPTPYTTPPIGPEAIDTHRCRIVVSDLHLGGGDRRDDFCDDEALISFIDQYVNREPTELILAGDTFEFLQVSLPDVDDNEWSAQAAARRLEAIITAHAGVVAALRRFVQNTSNQLTILIGNHDFELHYPAAKMVLRQALGLPTDDPRLRFGISYHGGGVYIVHGNQFDPWNRFVNFAGISEPFEVVRGTQLVKEVINDLEDDPFPLAPLIDNIKPSSAFFWYLMSLQRLRDPDARRFVTRGIIGFLQVTAWAPPHHLSSEADEWLQRSPFIVFWHPIAAFRRQRIARHQAIARQLGVAAEAVGDLPEVVDQVHDEARRQASREVTAFNDEIAREMAQIARLPPYQADRLFVCGHTHLARNIDLGDGRRYINTGTWTDIVFDVETMRRPSQRYPFLEIVNDSDGVPHGRLLVWHGPTQPPQVWHDEEPPQQRRQSRVQ
;
A
#
# COMPACT_ATOMS: atom_id res chain seq x y z
N MET A 1 44.26 -92.83 -22.93
CA MET A 1 42.95 -92.97 -22.26
C MET A 1 42.92 -91.97 -21.14
N MET A 2 42.27 -90.84 -21.35
CA MET A 2 41.77 -89.97 -20.27
C MET A 2 40.62 -89.13 -20.76
N ARG A 3 39.44 -89.35 -20.22
CA ARG A 3 38.17 -88.73 -20.58
C ARG A 3 38.13 -87.32 -19.90
N SER A 4 37.95 -86.32 -20.72
CA SER A 4 37.60 -84.99 -20.29
C SER A 4 36.13 -84.87 -19.84
N ARG A 5 35.89 -84.27 -18.64
CA ARG A 5 34.53 -83.94 -18.17
C ARG A 5 34.12 -82.55 -18.68
N PRO A 6 32.90 -82.30 -19.05
CA PRO A 6 32.42 -81.04 -19.49
C PRO A 6 32.14 -80.08 -18.30
N ASN A 7 32.50 -78.85 -18.50
CA ASN A 7 32.32 -77.73 -17.59
C ASN A 7 30.80 -77.31 -17.51
N GLN A 8 30.19 -77.37 -16.35
CA GLN A 8 28.82 -76.88 -16.13
C GLN A 8 28.88 -75.36 -15.88
N SER A 9 28.35 -74.60 -16.81
CA SER A 9 28.08 -73.17 -16.67
C SER A 9 26.91 -72.98 -15.70
N LEU A 10 27.19 -72.34 -14.55
CA LEU A 10 26.18 -71.83 -13.61
C LEU A 10 25.42 -70.68 -14.25
N THR A 11 24.21 -70.95 -14.73
CA THR A 11 23.28 -69.87 -15.10
C THR A 11 22.76 -69.19 -13.84
N GLN A 12 23.03 -67.89 -13.68
CA GLN A 12 22.40 -67.07 -12.64
C GLN A 12 20.89 -67.01 -12.89
N PRO A 13 20.06 -67.04 -11.83
CA PRO A 13 18.61 -66.88 -11.97
C PRO A 13 18.29 -65.42 -12.37
N PRO A 14 17.23 -65.22 -13.19
CA PRO A 14 16.81 -63.89 -13.60
C PRO A 14 16.39 -63.08 -12.37
N GLN A 15 16.98 -61.88 -12.21
CA GLN A 15 16.55 -60.93 -11.21
C GLN A 15 15.09 -60.55 -11.49
N HIS A 16 14.17 -60.96 -10.61
CA HIS A 16 12.79 -60.50 -10.59
C HIS A 16 12.78 -58.99 -10.30
N GLN A 17 12.76 -58.17 -11.33
CA GLN A 17 12.42 -56.74 -11.17
C GLN A 17 10.98 -56.66 -10.65
N GLN A 18 10.79 -56.09 -9.46
CA GLN A 18 9.47 -55.91 -8.86
C GLN A 18 8.63 -55.00 -9.76
N PRO A 19 7.50 -55.43 -10.32
CA PRO A 19 6.72 -54.68 -11.32
C PRO A 19 6.16 -53.35 -10.75
N GLY A 20 5.97 -53.23 -9.44
CA GLY A 20 5.47 -52.03 -8.79
C GLY A 20 6.42 -50.85 -8.85
N ILE A 21 7.74 -51.05 -8.79
CA ILE A 21 8.74 -49.96 -8.82
C ILE A 21 8.82 -49.37 -10.23
N THR A 22 8.62 -50.18 -11.26
CA THR A 22 8.64 -49.73 -12.68
C THR A 22 7.42 -48.85 -13.00
N ILE A 23 6.25 -49.20 -12.47
CA ILE A 23 5.01 -48.40 -12.65
C ILE A 23 5.13 -47.05 -11.91
N LEU A 24 5.59 -47.01 -10.67
CA LEU A 24 5.79 -45.78 -9.92
C LEU A 24 6.79 -44.84 -10.61
N ARG A 25 7.88 -45.35 -11.15
CA ARG A 25 8.83 -44.59 -11.96
C ARG A 25 8.21 -44.03 -13.23
N ALA A 26 7.43 -44.82 -13.94
CA ALA A 26 6.75 -44.41 -15.18
C ALA A 26 5.72 -43.29 -14.89
N VAL A 27 4.93 -43.41 -13.82
CA VAL A 27 3.98 -42.40 -13.38
C VAL A 27 4.72 -41.14 -12.95
N GLY A 28 5.81 -41.22 -12.18
CA GLY A 28 6.64 -40.10 -11.78
C GLY A 28 7.23 -39.36 -13.00
N ILE A 29 7.74 -40.07 -13.97
CA ILE A 29 8.25 -39.46 -15.22
C ILE A 29 7.12 -38.82 -16.03
N TRP A 30 5.95 -39.41 -16.08
CA TRP A 30 4.79 -38.83 -16.74
C TRP A 30 4.32 -37.54 -16.07
N LEU A 31 4.18 -37.54 -14.74
CA LEU A 31 3.85 -36.34 -13.95
C LEU A 31 4.88 -35.22 -14.14
N LEU A 32 6.17 -35.59 -14.13
CA LEU A 32 7.23 -34.58 -14.35
C LEU A 32 7.15 -33.99 -15.77
N ARG A 33 6.87 -34.81 -16.79
CA ARG A 33 6.68 -34.33 -18.17
C ARG A 33 5.45 -33.44 -18.30
N MET A 34 4.36 -33.77 -17.62
CA MET A 34 3.16 -32.93 -17.58
C MET A 34 3.46 -31.58 -16.90
N LEU A 35 4.13 -31.61 -15.76
CA LEU A 35 4.54 -30.41 -15.07
C LEU A 35 5.44 -29.51 -15.93
N LEU A 36 6.44 -30.10 -16.59
CA LEU A 36 7.32 -29.39 -17.51
C LEU A 36 6.56 -28.78 -18.69
N ARG A 37 5.57 -29.48 -19.26
CA ARG A 37 4.72 -28.91 -20.33
C ARG A 37 3.90 -27.73 -19.85
N VAL A 38 3.33 -27.80 -18.65
CA VAL A 38 2.60 -26.69 -18.04
C VAL A 38 3.52 -25.50 -17.82
N VAL A 39 4.71 -25.72 -17.25
CA VAL A 39 5.72 -24.65 -17.04
C VAL A 39 6.13 -24.01 -18.37
N TRP A 40 6.38 -24.82 -19.41
CA TRP A 40 6.71 -24.31 -20.75
C TRP A 40 5.56 -23.54 -21.40
N ALA A 41 4.31 -24.00 -21.23
CA ALA A 41 3.13 -23.30 -21.74
C ALA A 41 2.98 -21.92 -21.05
N ILE A 42 3.15 -21.88 -19.73
CA ILE A 42 3.13 -20.62 -18.97
C ILE A 42 4.26 -19.69 -19.43
N ALA A 43 5.48 -20.20 -19.56
CA ALA A 43 6.62 -19.41 -20.01
C ALA A 43 6.40 -18.84 -21.44
N LEU A 44 5.82 -19.62 -22.34
CA LEU A 44 5.48 -19.19 -23.70
C LEU A 44 4.39 -18.10 -23.69
N LEU A 45 3.33 -18.28 -22.90
CA LEU A 45 2.27 -17.29 -22.75
C LEU A 45 2.82 -15.98 -22.22
N MET A 46 3.73 -16.04 -21.24
CA MET A 46 4.39 -14.87 -20.69
C MET A 46 5.29 -14.17 -21.71
N LEU A 47 6.03 -14.94 -22.50
CA LEU A 47 6.86 -14.38 -23.56
C LEU A 47 6.01 -13.70 -24.63
N LEU A 48 4.93 -14.35 -25.07
CA LEU A 48 4.00 -13.76 -26.03
C LEU A 48 3.38 -12.46 -25.49
N ARG A 49 2.95 -12.48 -24.23
CA ARG A 49 2.45 -11.28 -23.57
C ARG A 49 3.50 -10.17 -23.53
N TRP A 50 4.74 -10.49 -23.13
CA TRP A 50 5.83 -9.51 -23.10
C TRP A 50 6.07 -8.90 -24.49
N ILE A 51 6.05 -9.72 -25.56
CA ILE A 51 6.16 -9.24 -26.94
C ILE A 51 5.00 -8.28 -27.27
N VAL A 52 3.75 -8.68 -26.93
CA VAL A 52 2.57 -7.85 -27.19
C VAL A 52 2.65 -6.51 -26.44
N LEU A 53 3.03 -6.51 -25.17
CA LEU A 53 3.20 -5.29 -24.38
C LEU A 53 4.31 -4.39 -24.94
N ARG A 54 5.41 -4.98 -25.42
CA ARG A 54 6.52 -4.23 -26.00
C ARG A 54 6.19 -3.62 -27.36
N VAL A 55 5.35 -4.29 -28.14
CA VAL A 55 4.93 -3.81 -29.46
C VAL A 55 3.80 -2.79 -29.37
N ARG A 56 2.89 -2.96 -28.39
CA ARG A 56 1.73 -2.08 -28.15
C ARG A 56 2.01 -1.03 -27.10
N ARG A 57 3.11 -0.28 -27.21
CA ARG A 57 3.32 0.88 -26.33
C ARG A 57 2.19 1.88 -26.55
N ILE A 58 1.32 1.99 -25.56
CA ILE A 58 0.28 3.00 -25.53
C ILE A 58 0.96 4.34 -25.24
N ARG A 59 0.69 5.31 -26.07
CA ARG A 59 1.11 6.69 -25.82
C ARG A 59 -0.05 7.37 -25.12
N ILE A 60 0.09 7.56 -23.83
CA ILE A 60 -0.80 8.47 -23.11
C ILE A 60 -0.51 9.91 -23.55
N ARG A 61 -1.58 10.67 -23.72
CA ARG A 61 -1.52 12.10 -24.08
C ARG A 61 -2.15 12.89 -22.93
N PRO A 62 -1.43 13.87 -22.35
CA PRO A 62 -2.04 14.76 -21.37
C PRO A 62 -3.27 15.47 -21.96
N THR A 63 -4.31 15.60 -21.13
CA THR A 63 -5.50 16.41 -21.44
C THR A 63 -5.32 17.82 -20.84
N PRO A 64 -6.24 18.75 -21.11
CA PRO A 64 -6.22 20.06 -20.46
C PRO A 64 -6.63 20.01 -18.96
N TYR A 65 -7.05 18.86 -18.45
CA TYR A 65 -7.44 18.70 -17.05
C TYR A 65 -6.21 18.49 -16.15
N THR A 66 -5.65 19.61 -15.69
CA THR A 66 -4.44 19.63 -14.88
C THR A 66 -4.69 20.31 -13.54
N THR A 67 -3.88 19.94 -12.53
CA THR A 67 -3.83 20.62 -11.26
C THR A 67 -2.39 21.06 -11.01
N PRO A 68 -2.12 22.36 -10.86
CA PRO A 68 -0.76 22.85 -10.65
C PRO A 68 -0.26 22.52 -9.24
N PRO A 69 1.06 22.56 -9.02
CA PRO A 69 1.64 22.63 -7.67
C PRO A 69 1.26 23.96 -7.00
N ILE A 70 1.17 23.94 -5.66
CA ILE A 70 1.01 25.16 -4.86
C ILE A 70 2.41 25.71 -4.55
N GLY A 71 2.73 26.84 -5.16
CA GLY A 71 4.01 27.52 -4.98
C GLY A 71 4.03 28.52 -3.83
N PRO A 72 5.20 29.11 -3.54
CA PRO A 72 5.43 29.97 -2.37
C PRO A 72 4.56 31.23 -2.35
N GLU A 73 4.17 31.76 -3.51
CA GLU A 73 3.34 32.99 -3.57
C GLU A 73 1.92 32.76 -3.03
N ALA A 74 1.47 31.51 -3.03
CA ALA A 74 0.14 31.13 -2.55
C ALA A 74 0.15 30.75 -1.05
N ILE A 75 1.31 30.72 -0.40
CA ILE A 75 1.47 30.20 0.96
C ILE A 75 1.58 31.36 1.96
N ASP A 76 0.61 31.41 2.87
CA ASP A 76 0.65 32.34 4.01
C ASP A 76 1.34 31.68 5.21
N THR A 77 2.60 32.06 5.44
CA THR A 77 3.42 31.51 6.52
C THR A 77 3.03 32.01 7.92
N HIS A 78 2.14 32.97 8.02
CA HIS A 78 1.61 33.43 9.29
C HIS A 78 0.44 32.62 9.82
N ARG A 79 -0.10 31.71 8.99
CA ARG A 79 -1.15 30.78 9.41
C ARG A 79 -0.56 29.57 10.11
N CYS A 80 -1.26 29.09 11.11
CA CYS A 80 -1.06 27.74 11.61
C CYS A 80 -1.47 26.73 10.50
N ARG A 81 -0.58 25.82 10.15
CA ARG A 81 -0.86 24.78 9.13
C ARG A 81 -1.07 23.45 9.81
N ILE A 82 -2.23 22.87 9.59
CA ILE A 82 -2.60 21.55 10.11
C ILE A 82 -2.64 20.60 8.93
N VAL A 83 -1.86 19.53 8.99
CA VAL A 83 -1.75 18.54 7.90
C VAL A 83 -2.25 17.18 8.36
N VAL A 84 -3.17 16.61 7.62
CA VAL A 84 -3.63 15.22 7.70
C VAL A 84 -3.60 14.60 6.31
N SER A 85 -3.50 13.28 6.22
CA SER A 85 -3.56 12.54 4.96
C SER A 85 -4.28 11.21 5.13
N ASP A 86 -4.51 10.53 4.03
CA ASP A 86 -5.01 9.15 4.01
C ASP A 86 -6.28 8.97 4.87
N LEU A 87 -7.27 9.82 4.63
CA LEU A 87 -8.57 9.72 5.27
C LEU A 87 -9.43 8.64 4.62
N HIS A 88 -9.32 8.45 3.30
CA HIS A 88 -10.08 7.47 2.53
C HIS A 88 -11.58 7.52 2.80
N LEU A 89 -12.18 8.73 2.75
CA LEU A 89 -13.63 8.89 2.87
C LEU A 89 -14.31 8.19 1.69
N GLY A 90 -15.03 7.12 1.94
CA GLY A 90 -15.59 6.23 0.92
C GLY A 90 -17.08 6.41 0.68
N GLY A 91 -17.73 5.35 0.22
CA GLY A 91 -19.15 5.36 -0.16
C GLY A 91 -20.15 5.10 0.97
N GLY A 92 -19.70 4.91 2.21
CA GLY A 92 -20.54 4.57 3.35
C GLY A 92 -21.03 3.13 3.36
N ASP A 93 -20.46 2.27 2.53
CA ASP A 93 -20.75 0.85 2.46
C ASP A 93 -19.68 0.00 3.18
N ARG A 94 -19.68 -1.32 2.95
CA ARG A 94 -18.74 -2.25 3.61
C ARG A 94 -17.27 -2.02 3.21
N ARG A 95 -17.03 -1.39 2.07
CA ARG A 95 -15.70 -1.08 1.54
C ARG A 95 -15.18 0.28 1.99
N ASP A 96 -15.97 0.98 2.81
CA ASP A 96 -15.56 2.27 3.36
C ASP A 96 -14.64 2.08 4.56
N ASP A 97 -13.38 2.39 4.38
CA ASP A 97 -12.35 2.24 5.42
C ASP A 97 -12.43 3.31 6.51
N PHE A 98 -13.13 4.41 6.26
CA PHE A 98 -13.25 5.50 7.21
C PHE A 98 -14.51 5.36 8.06
N CYS A 99 -14.33 5.05 9.34
CA CYS A 99 -15.42 4.79 10.27
C CYS A 99 -15.59 5.85 11.37
N ASP A 100 -14.73 6.87 11.41
CA ASP A 100 -14.62 7.78 12.57
C ASP A 100 -15.04 9.23 12.25
N ASP A 101 -16.16 9.40 11.55
CA ASP A 101 -16.72 10.73 11.18
C ASP A 101 -16.80 11.69 12.36
N GLU A 102 -17.33 11.23 13.51
CA GLU A 102 -17.48 12.06 14.70
C GLU A 102 -16.15 12.59 15.21
N ALA A 103 -15.10 11.75 15.15
CA ALA A 103 -13.76 12.15 15.56
C ALA A 103 -13.22 13.25 14.62
N LEU A 104 -13.36 13.06 13.30
CA LEU A 104 -12.89 14.02 12.31
C LEU A 104 -13.68 15.33 12.35
N ILE A 105 -15.00 15.27 12.50
CA ILE A 105 -15.88 16.45 12.69
C ILE A 105 -15.39 17.27 13.88
N SER A 106 -15.22 16.61 15.02
CA SER A 106 -14.80 17.24 16.26
C SER A 106 -13.39 17.83 16.16
N PHE A 107 -12.50 17.17 15.45
CA PHE A 107 -11.15 17.66 15.14
C PHE A 107 -11.19 18.92 14.26
N ILE A 108 -11.97 18.94 13.20
CA ILE A 108 -12.08 20.09 12.32
C ILE A 108 -12.70 21.26 13.08
N ASP A 109 -13.76 21.01 13.84
CA ASP A 109 -14.51 22.05 14.56
C ASP A 109 -13.65 22.81 15.60
N GLN A 110 -12.64 22.17 16.20
CA GLN A 110 -11.73 22.86 17.13
C GLN A 110 -10.89 23.97 16.46
N TYR A 111 -10.68 23.89 15.13
CA TYR A 111 -9.91 24.87 14.37
C TYR A 111 -10.76 25.94 13.69
N VAL A 112 -12.11 25.82 13.71
CA VAL A 112 -13.01 26.76 13.02
C VAL A 112 -12.80 28.19 13.46
N ASN A 113 -12.65 28.44 14.77
CA ASN A 113 -12.59 29.79 15.39
C ASN A 113 -11.32 30.02 16.22
N ARG A 114 -10.29 29.21 16.04
CA ARG A 114 -9.08 29.31 16.86
C ARG A 114 -8.23 30.50 16.42
N GLU A 115 -7.42 30.32 15.47
CA GLU A 115 -6.53 31.30 14.85
C GLU A 115 -6.57 31.12 13.34
N PRO A 116 -6.09 32.02 12.51
CA PRO A 116 -6.03 31.81 11.10
C PRO A 116 -5.32 30.48 10.79
N THR A 117 -6.07 29.52 10.30
CA THR A 117 -5.58 28.15 10.09
C THR A 117 -5.69 27.76 8.62
N GLU A 118 -4.67 27.09 8.11
CA GLU A 118 -4.72 26.34 6.87
C GLU A 118 -4.80 24.86 7.19
N LEU A 119 -5.92 24.22 6.83
CA LEU A 119 -6.06 22.76 6.87
C LEU A 119 -5.59 22.19 5.52
N ILE A 120 -4.56 21.34 5.56
CA ILE A 120 -3.98 20.69 4.39
C ILE A 120 -4.32 19.21 4.45
N LEU A 121 -5.15 18.76 3.51
CA LEU A 121 -5.45 17.35 3.27
C LEU A 121 -4.43 16.84 2.25
N ALA A 122 -3.45 16.07 2.72
CA ALA A 122 -2.25 15.77 1.93
C ALA A 122 -2.37 14.50 1.06
N GLY A 123 -3.48 14.36 0.36
CA GLY A 123 -3.80 13.28 -0.57
C GLY A 123 -4.55 12.12 0.08
N ASP A 124 -5.17 11.32 -0.77
CA ASP A 124 -6.05 10.19 -0.41
C ASP A 124 -7.10 10.61 0.62
N THR A 125 -7.69 11.80 0.40
CA THR A 125 -8.79 12.31 1.22
C THR A 125 -10.09 11.58 0.90
N PHE A 126 -10.34 11.32 -0.38
CA PHE A 126 -11.54 10.68 -0.90
C PHE A 126 -11.20 9.36 -1.57
N GLU A 127 -11.96 8.31 -1.25
CA GLU A 127 -11.78 6.96 -1.78
C GLU A 127 -12.62 6.74 -3.03
N PHE A 128 -12.14 7.16 -4.20
CA PHE A 128 -12.87 6.96 -5.46
C PHE A 128 -12.81 5.51 -5.96
N LEU A 129 -11.78 4.76 -5.60
CA LEU A 129 -11.50 3.45 -6.16
C LEU A 129 -12.43 2.36 -5.61
N GLN A 130 -12.99 2.56 -4.43
CA GLN A 130 -13.86 1.60 -3.75
C GLN A 130 -15.35 1.97 -3.87
N VAL A 131 -15.68 3.15 -4.42
CA VAL A 131 -17.07 3.55 -4.65
C VAL A 131 -17.62 2.90 -5.92
N SER A 132 -18.64 2.05 -5.75
CA SER A 132 -19.43 1.44 -6.84
C SER A 132 -20.83 2.03 -6.87
N LEU A 133 -21.28 2.45 -8.04
CA LEU A 133 -22.59 3.06 -8.26
C LEU A 133 -23.39 2.27 -9.30
N PRO A 134 -24.72 2.09 -9.12
CA PRO A 134 -25.52 1.30 -10.06
C PRO A 134 -25.62 1.89 -11.47
N ASP A 135 -25.39 3.19 -11.62
CA ASP A 135 -25.52 3.96 -12.86
C ASP A 135 -24.15 4.37 -13.46
N VAL A 136 -23.03 3.93 -12.86
CA VAL A 136 -21.66 4.22 -13.32
C VAL A 136 -20.88 2.92 -13.42
N ASP A 137 -20.28 2.64 -14.58
CA ASP A 137 -19.39 1.49 -14.71
C ASP A 137 -18.15 1.68 -13.83
N ASP A 138 -17.74 0.63 -13.12
CA ASP A 138 -16.57 0.68 -12.21
C ASP A 138 -15.27 1.06 -12.91
N ASN A 139 -15.17 0.78 -14.23
CA ASN A 139 -14.03 1.14 -15.08
C ASN A 139 -14.29 2.40 -15.92
N GLU A 140 -15.33 3.17 -15.62
CA GLU A 140 -15.56 4.46 -16.25
C GLU A 140 -14.76 5.56 -15.55
N TRP A 141 -13.85 6.17 -16.30
CA TRP A 141 -12.92 7.21 -15.84
C TRP A 141 -13.24 8.58 -16.45
N SER A 142 -14.52 8.90 -16.59
CA SER A 142 -14.97 10.18 -17.15
C SER A 142 -15.12 11.25 -16.06
N ALA A 143 -15.13 12.51 -16.47
CA ALA A 143 -15.40 13.63 -15.56
C ALA A 143 -16.79 13.52 -14.89
N GLN A 144 -17.78 12.93 -15.59
CA GLN A 144 -19.10 12.68 -15.04
C GLN A 144 -19.08 11.58 -14.00
N ALA A 145 -18.39 10.46 -14.27
CA ALA A 145 -18.22 9.37 -13.30
C ALA A 145 -17.52 9.85 -12.03
N ALA A 146 -16.45 10.65 -12.18
CA ALA A 146 -15.75 11.26 -11.05
C ALA A 146 -16.68 12.14 -10.20
N ALA A 147 -17.48 13.00 -10.84
CA ALA A 147 -18.44 13.83 -10.13
C ALA A 147 -19.48 12.99 -9.36
N ARG A 148 -20.02 11.93 -9.98
CA ARG A 148 -21.00 11.03 -9.36
C ARG A 148 -20.42 10.26 -8.16
N ARG A 149 -19.19 9.74 -8.27
CA ARG A 149 -18.52 9.07 -7.14
C ARG A 149 -18.31 10.04 -5.98
N LEU A 150 -17.86 11.26 -6.27
CA LEU A 150 -17.66 12.26 -5.22
C LEU A 150 -18.99 12.70 -4.57
N GLU A 151 -20.08 12.82 -5.32
CA GLU A 151 -21.42 13.08 -4.76
C GLU A 151 -21.85 11.99 -3.77
N ALA A 152 -21.55 10.71 -4.08
CA ALA A 152 -21.83 9.60 -3.18
C ALA A 152 -20.98 9.67 -1.91
N ILE A 153 -19.69 9.94 -2.01
CA ILE A 153 -18.78 10.13 -0.88
C ILE A 153 -19.27 11.28 0.01
N ILE A 154 -19.59 12.44 -0.57
CA ILE A 154 -20.12 13.60 0.16
C ILE A 154 -21.42 13.25 0.89
N THR A 155 -22.26 12.42 0.28
CA THR A 155 -23.51 12.00 0.90
C THR A 155 -23.28 11.05 2.07
N ALA A 156 -22.34 10.10 1.92
CA ALA A 156 -21.96 9.17 2.96
C ALA A 156 -21.35 9.90 4.19
N HIS A 157 -20.46 10.85 3.94
CA HIS A 157 -19.76 11.64 4.97
C HIS A 157 -20.30 13.08 5.10
N ALA A 158 -21.63 13.26 5.00
CA ALA A 158 -22.25 14.60 5.01
C ALA A 158 -21.89 15.43 6.26
N GLY A 159 -21.69 14.77 7.41
CA GLY A 159 -21.26 15.41 8.65
C GLY A 159 -19.86 16.02 8.56
N VAL A 160 -18.90 15.28 7.99
CA VAL A 160 -17.52 15.74 7.75
C VAL A 160 -17.51 16.90 6.76
N VAL A 161 -18.26 16.79 5.67
CA VAL A 161 -18.37 17.88 4.68
C VAL A 161 -19.01 19.13 5.29
N ALA A 162 -19.99 18.98 6.18
CA ALA A 162 -20.57 20.10 6.93
C ALA A 162 -19.54 20.74 7.88
N ALA A 163 -18.66 19.97 8.50
CA ALA A 163 -17.57 20.51 9.33
C ALA A 163 -16.55 21.28 8.48
N LEU A 164 -16.13 20.73 7.34
CA LEU A 164 -15.25 21.41 6.38
C LEU A 164 -15.89 22.71 5.85
N ARG A 165 -17.20 22.68 5.61
CA ARG A 165 -17.95 23.88 5.22
C ARG A 165 -17.92 24.95 6.30
N ARG A 166 -18.16 24.60 7.58
CA ARG A 166 -18.03 25.55 8.71
C ARG A 166 -16.62 26.12 8.80
N PHE A 167 -15.61 25.26 8.61
CA PHE A 167 -14.20 25.67 8.64
C PHE A 167 -13.88 26.74 7.59
N VAL A 168 -14.27 26.52 6.32
CA VAL A 168 -13.99 27.49 5.23
C VAL A 168 -14.94 28.70 5.23
N GLN A 169 -16.04 28.67 5.96
CA GLN A 169 -16.91 29.84 6.13
C GLN A 169 -16.25 30.92 6.98
N ASN A 170 -15.33 30.56 7.88
CA ASN A 170 -14.44 31.52 8.49
C ASN A 170 -13.45 32.02 7.44
N THR A 171 -13.54 33.30 7.07
CA THR A 171 -12.77 33.91 5.97
C THR A 171 -11.27 33.95 6.21
N SER A 172 -10.84 33.80 7.46
CA SER A 172 -9.43 33.73 7.84
C SER A 172 -8.83 32.31 7.61
N ASN A 173 -9.67 31.27 7.47
CA ASN A 173 -9.23 29.92 7.27
C ASN A 173 -9.09 29.56 5.79
N GLN A 174 -8.29 28.54 5.51
CA GLN A 174 -8.03 28.03 4.19
C GLN A 174 -8.00 26.50 4.19
N LEU A 175 -8.62 25.87 3.21
CA LEU A 175 -8.58 24.44 2.95
C LEU A 175 -7.75 24.19 1.70
N THR A 176 -6.71 23.40 1.85
CA THR A 176 -5.84 22.95 0.76
C THR A 176 -5.96 21.44 0.63
N ILE A 177 -6.28 20.95 -0.58
CA ILE A 177 -6.38 19.53 -0.89
C ILE A 177 -5.30 19.18 -1.89
N LEU A 178 -4.37 18.33 -1.50
CA LEU A 178 -3.40 17.73 -2.40
C LEU A 178 -3.98 16.44 -2.95
N ILE A 179 -3.68 16.15 -4.20
CA ILE A 179 -4.18 14.95 -4.89
C ILE A 179 -3.24 13.79 -4.60
N GLY A 180 -3.81 12.66 -4.20
CA GLY A 180 -3.13 11.37 -4.05
C GLY A 180 -3.46 10.40 -5.20
N ASN A 181 -3.28 9.10 -4.97
CA ASN A 181 -3.58 8.08 -5.97
C ASN A 181 -5.01 7.54 -5.88
N HIS A 182 -5.67 7.58 -4.71
CA HIS A 182 -7.06 7.19 -4.54
C HIS A 182 -8.04 8.30 -4.94
N ASP A 183 -7.62 9.53 -4.87
CA ASP A 183 -8.43 10.70 -5.28
C ASP A 183 -7.90 11.41 -6.53
N PHE A 184 -7.21 10.66 -7.41
CA PHE A 184 -6.66 11.18 -8.68
C PHE A 184 -7.72 11.78 -9.60
N GLU A 185 -8.96 11.32 -9.52
CA GLU A 185 -10.11 11.87 -10.26
C GLU A 185 -10.45 13.31 -9.87
N LEU A 186 -9.90 13.85 -8.76
CA LEU A 186 -10.00 15.28 -8.44
C LEU A 186 -9.29 16.20 -9.44
N HIS A 187 -8.51 15.68 -10.39
CA HIS A 187 -8.04 16.48 -11.51
C HIS A 187 -9.17 17.01 -12.38
N TYR A 188 -10.30 16.30 -12.45
CA TYR A 188 -11.45 16.74 -13.23
C TYR A 188 -12.10 17.99 -12.62
N PRO A 189 -12.31 19.06 -13.41
CA PRO A 189 -13.02 20.26 -12.95
C PRO A 189 -14.43 19.96 -12.43
N ALA A 190 -15.11 18.94 -12.98
CA ALA A 190 -16.44 18.54 -12.52
C ALA A 190 -16.42 18.05 -11.06
N ALA A 191 -15.47 17.21 -10.69
CA ALA A 191 -15.31 16.75 -9.30
C ALA A 191 -14.98 17.94 -8.36
N LYS A 192 -14.04 18.81 -8.75
CA LYS A 192 -13.73 20.02 -7.95
C LYS A 192 -14.94 20.92 -7.77
N MET A 193 -15.81 21.03 -8.78
CA MET A 193 -17.03 21.84 -8.71
C MET A 193 -18.04 21.24 -7.72
N VAL A 194 -18.23 19.92 -7.75
CA VAL A 194 -19.09 19.21 -6.79
C VAL A 194 -18.65 19.52 -5.35
N LEU A 195 -17.36 19.42 -5.06
CA LEU A 195 -16.85 19.73 -3.72
C LEU A 195 -17.03 21.20 -3.34
N ARG A 196 -16.75 22.14 -4.26
CA ARG A 196 -16.99 23.57 -4.01
C ARG A 196 -18.45 23.87 -3.68
N GLN A 197 -19.36 23.27 -4.41
CA GLN A 197 -20.81 23.42 -4.17
C GLN A 197 -21.21 22.85 -2.79
N ALA A 198 -20.69 21.67 -2.44
CA ALA A 198 -20.93 21.06 -1.14
C ALA A 198 -20.42 21.92 0.02
N LEU A 199 -19.29 22.59 -0.16
CA LEU A 199 -18.70 23.54 0.82
C LEU A 199 -19.37 24.92 0.77
N GLY A 200 -20.25 25.20 -0.18
CA GLY A 200 -20.93 26.50 -0.34
C GLY A 200 -19.99 27.60 -0.82
N LEU A 201 -18.97 27.24 -1.63
CA LEU A 201 -17.97 28.16 -2.15
C LEU A 201 -18.18 28.45 -3.62
N PRO A 202 -17.93 29.70 -4.09
CA PRO A 202 -17.84 30.04 -5.51
C PRO A 202 -16.76 29.24 -6.24
N THR A 203 -16.84 29.21 -7.57
CA THR A 203 -15.94 28.41 -8.41
C THR A 203 -14.45 28.73 -8.21
N ASP A 204 -14.12 30.00 -8.03
CA ASP A 204 -12.73 30.47 -7.93
C ASP A 204 -12.39 30.99 -6.53
N ASP A 205 -13.12 30.56 -5.50
CA ASP A 205 -12.88 31.00 -4.13
C ASP A 205 -11.49 30.55 -3.66
N PRO A 206 -10.62 31.47 -3.22
CA PRO A 206 -9.25 31.16 -2.84
C PRO A 206 -9.15 30.38 -1.53
N ARG A 207 -10.25 30.29 -0.75
CA ARG A 207 -10.27 29.54 0.51
C ARG A 207 -10.22 28.03 0.29
N LEU A 208 -10.56 27.53 -0.90
CA LEU A 208 -10.37 26.14 -1.31
C LEU A 208 -9.37 26.05 -2.45
N ARG A 209 -8.27 25.37 -2.21
CA ARG A 209 -7.21 25.14 -3.18
C ARG A 209 -6.99 23.66 -3.45
N PHE A 210 -6.60 23.35 -4.67
CA PHE A 210 -6.18 22.02 -5.08
C PHE A 210 -4.75 22.09 -5.61
N GLY A 211 -3.95 21.10 -5.29
CA GLY A 211 -2.57 20.99 -5.75
C GLY A 211 -2.09 19.55 -5.87
N ILE A 212 -1.00 19.34 -6.62
CA ILE A 212 -0.29 18.05 -6.64
C ILE A 212 0.88 18.04 -5.65
N SER A 213 1.28 19.18 -5.18
CA SER A 213 2.30 19.40 -4.15
C SER A 213 2.13 20.77 -3.53
N TYR A 214 2.74 20.98 -2.38
CA TYR A 214 2.79 22.24 -1.64
C TYR A 214 4.26 22.52 -1.31
N HIS A 215 4.81 23.63 -1.84
CA HIS A 215 6.23 23.93 -1.66
C HIS A 215 6.43 25.42 -1.40
N GLY A 216 6.85 25.78 -0.21
CA GLY A 216 7.20 27.14 0.21
C GLY A 216 7.20 27.30 1.72
N GLY A 217 7.77 28.42 2.19
CA GLY A 217 7.89 28.69 3.62
C GLY A 217 8.68 27.61 4.38
N GLY A 218 9.70 27.03 3.75
CA GLY A 218 10.54 25.98 4.32
C GLY A 218 9.90 24.59 4.45
N VAL A 219 8.79 24.36 3.75
CA VAL A 219 8.00 23.12 3.82
C VAL A 219 7.74 22.58 2.42
N TYR A 220 7.96 21.29 2.24
CA TYR A 220 7.59 20.55 1.06
C TYR A 220 6.64 19.40 1.43
N ILE A 221 5.42 19.42 0.86
CA ILE A 221 4.40 18.39 1.11
C ILE A 221 3.96 17.80 -0.21
N VAL A 222 3.97 16.47 -0.28
CA VAL A 222 3.37 15.68 -1.36
C VAL A 222 2.66 14.47 -0.76
N HIS A 223 1.74 13.85 -1.49
CA HIS A 223 1.09 12.65 -0.96
C HIS A 223 2.10 11.52 -0.71
N GLY A 224 2.96 11.19 -1.66
CA GLY A 224 4.00 10.17 -1.51
C GLY A 224 3.93 9.04 -2.52
N ASN A 225 2.80 8.84 -3.19
CA ASN A 225 2.61 7.83 -4.22
C ASN A 225 3.60 7.95 -5.40
N GLN A 226 4.17 9.16 -5.61
CA GLN A 226 5.20 9.42 -6.63
C GLN A 226 6.48 8.59 -6.41
N PHE A 227 6.72 8.12 -5.19
CA PHE A 227 7.88 7.32 -4.81
C PHE A 227 7.59 5.82 -4.78
N ASP A 228 6.32 5.43 -4.95
CA ASP A 228 5.88 4.04 -5.03
C ASP A 228 5.72 3.60 -6.49
N PRO A 229 6.51 2.63 -6.99
CA PRO A 229 6.41 2.15 -8.38
C PRO A 229 5.03 1.60 -8.76
N TRP A 230 4.22 1.15 -7.78
CA TRP A 230 2.88 0.63 -8.03
C TRP A 230 1.83 1.71 -8.18
N ASN A 231 2.07 2.88 -7.55
CA ASN A 231 1.10 3.98 -7.48
C ASN A 231 1.58 5.25 -8.19
N ARG A 232 2.75 5.19 -8.86
CA ARG A 232 3.30 6.32 -9.60
C ARG A 232 2.65 6.45 -10.96
N PHE A 233 2.07 7.63 -11.23
CA PHE A 233 1.60 8.02 -12.54
C PHE A 233 2.74 8.60 -13.38
N VAL A 234 2.71 8.36 -14.69
CA VAL A 234 3.61 9.02 -15.66
C VAL A 234 3.24 10.49 -15.79
N ASN A 235 1.93 10.79 -15.78
CA ASN A 235 1.41 12.15 -15.81
C ASN A 235 0.65 12.47 -14.52
N PHE A 236 1.35 12.63 -13.42
CA PHE A 236 0.72 12.97 -12.14
C PHE A 236 0.13 14.38 -12.11
N ALA A 237 0.54 15.27 -13.02
CA ALA A 237 0.03 16.64 -13.06
C ALA A 237 -1.41 16.78 -13.60
N GLY A 238 -2.00 15.73 -14.12
CA GLY A 238 -3.36 15.77 -14.66
C GLY A 238 -3.81 14.51 -15.35
N ILE A 239 -5.00 14.58 -15.94
CA ILE A 239 -5.62 13.46 -16.65
C ILE A 239 -4.93 13.24 -17.99
N SER A 240 -4.84 11.99 -18.39
CA SER A 240 -4.33 11.55 -19.69
C SER A 240 -5.42 10.88 -20.52
N GLU A 241 -5.21 10.79 -21.82
CA GLU A 241 -6.05 10.02 -22.75
C GLU A 241 -5.19 8.95 -23.46
N PRO A 242 -5.51 7.65 -23.30
CA PRO A 242 -6.52 7.12 -22.38
C PRO A 242 -6.19 7.44 -20.90
N PHE A 243 -7.19 7.32 -20.01
CA PHE A 243 -6.98 7.52 -18.57
C PHE A 243 -5.89 6.57 -18.06
N GLU A 244 -4.97 7.12 -17.31
CA GLU A 244 -3.84 6.37 -16.77
C GLU A 244 -4.27 5.59 -15.53
N VAL A 245 -4.35 4.26 -15.65
CA VAL A 245 -4.64 3.36 -14.53
C VAL A 245 -3.33 2.72 -14.07
N VAL A 246 -2.84 3.12 -12.91
CA VAL A 246 -1.63 2.55 -12.32
C VAL A 246 -1.91 1.17 -11.70
N ARG A 247 -0.86 0.41 -11.45
CA ARG A 247 -0.99 -0.97 -10.94
C ARG A 247 -1.70 -1.05 -9.59
N GLY A 248 -1.44 -0.11 -8.69
CA GLY A 248 -2.14 -0.02 -7.41
C GLY A 248 -3.63 0.16 -7.59
N THR A 249 -4.05 1.13 -8.41
CA THR A 249 -5.46 1.36 -8.77
C THR A 249 -6.12 0.10 -9.33
N GLN A 250 -5.43 -0.61 -10.24
CA GLN A 250 -5.97 -1.84 -10.80
C GLN A 250 -6.07 -2.95 -9.76
N LEU A 251 -5.09 -3.06 -8.86
CA LEU A 251 -5.12 -4.03 -7.77
C LEU A 251 -6.31 -3.78 -6.84
N VAL A 252 -6.57 -2.53 -6.46
CA VAL A 252 -7.73 -2.17 -5.64
C VAL A 252 -9.02 -2.55 -6.36
N LYS A 253 -9.22 -2.08 -7.58
CA LYS A 253 -10.48 -2.28 -8.32
C LYS A 253 -10.78 -3.72 -8.70
N GLU A 254 -9.76 -4.50 -9.11
CA GLU A 254 -9.99 -5.86 -9.65
C GLU A 254 -9.76 -6.97 -8.62
N VAL A 255 -9.14 -6.66 -7.47
CA VAL A 255 -8.77 -7.70 -6.50
C VAL A 255 -9.23 -7.34 -5.09
N ILE A 256 -8.87 -6.15 -4.59
CA ILE A 256 -9.17 -5.78 -3.20
C ILE A 256 -10.68 -5.68 -3.01
N ASN A 257 -11.37 -4.90 -3.85
CA ASN A 257 -12.82 -4.73 -3.78
C ASN A 257 -13.57 -6.08 -3.82
N ASP A 258 -13.14 -7.00 -4.70
CA ASP A 258 -13.71 -8.35 -4.79
C ASP A 258 -13.41 -9.22 -3.55
N LEU A 259 -12.27 -9.00 -2.91
CA LEU A 259 -11.89 -9.75 -1.72
C LEU A 259 -12.59 -9.23 -0.47
N GLU A 260 -12.82 -7.93 -0.34
CA GLU A 260 -13.53 -7.33 0.78
C GLU A 260 -14.99 -7.78 0.88
N ASP A 261 -15.60 -8.10 -0.26
CA ASP A 261 -16.93 -8.69 -0.32
C ASP A 261 -16.98 -10.17 0.10
N ASP A 262 -15.82 -10.82 0.29
CA ASP A 262 -15.76 -12.22 0.72
C ASP A 262 -16.27 -12.36 2.18
N PRO A 263 -17.04 -13.41 2.52
CA PRO A 263 -17.51 -13.65 3.88
C PRO A 263 -16.38 -13.99 4.88
N PHE A 264 -15.14 -14.14 4.42
CA PHE A 264 -14.00 -14.39 5.31
C PHE A 264 -13.81 -13.24 6.31
N PRO A 265 -13.64 -13.53 7.61
CA PRO A 265 -13.67 -12.48 8.65
C PRO A 265 -12.59 -11.40 8.54
N LEU A 266 -11.47 -11.69 7.86
CA LEU A 266 -10.38 -10.72 7.64
C LEU A 266 -10.50 -9.99 6.29
N ALA A 267 -11.51 -10.30 5.49
CA ALA A 267 -11.70 -9.71 4.17
C ALA A 267 -11.78 -8.17 4.22
N PRO A 268 -12.59 -7.54 5.09
CA PRO A 268 -12.70 -6.09 5.16
C PRO A 268 -11.44 -5.38 5.70
N LEU A 269 -10.40 -6.12 6.04
CA LEU A 269 -9.17 -5.55 6.60
C LEU A 269 -7.99 -5.68 5.62
N ILE A 270 -8.22 -6.16 4.39
CA ILE A 270 -7.12 -6.58 3.51
C ILE A 270 -6.16 -5.45 3.16
N ASP A 271 -6.66 -4.26 2.95
CA ASP A 271 -5.87 -3.06 2.67
C ASP A 271 -5.46 -2.29 3.93
N ASN A 272 -6.14 -2.53 5.05
CA ASN A 272 -5.87 -1.92 6.35
C ASN A 272 -4.81 -2.65 7.19
N ILE A 273 -4.32 -3.82 6.76
CA ILE A 273 -3.22 -4.51 7.42
C ILE A 273 -1.89 -3.88 7.01
N LYS A 274 -1.18 -3.34 8.01
CA LYS A 274 0.10 -2.67 7.79
C LYS A 274 1.23 -3.31 8.62
N PRO A 275 2.37 -3.54 8.02
CA PRO A 275 2.63 -3.45 6.58
C PRO A 275 1.89 -4.56 5.82
N SER A 276 1.55 -4.33 4.57
CA SER A 276 0.78 -5.26 3.74
C SER A 276 1.43 -6.65 3.61
N SER A 277 2.76 -6.73 3.73
CA SER A 277 3.51 -7.99 3.79
C SER A 277 3.10 -8.88 4.98
N ALA A 278 2.68 -8.29 6.10
CA ALA A 278 2.25 -9.04 7.28
C ALA A 278 1.01 -9.90 6.98
N PHE A 279 0.01 -9.34 6.28
CA PHE A 279 -1.18 -10.08 5.88
C PHE A 279 -0.84 -11.32 5.05
N PHE A 280 0.02 -11.18 4.06
CA PHE A 280 0.45 -12.30 3.22
C PHE A 280 1.09 -13.42 4.05
N TRP A 281 1.96 -13.07 5.00
CA TRP A 281 2.60 -14.05 5.88
C TRP A 281 1.61 -14.78 6.80
N TYR A 282 0.66 -14.06 7.38
CA TYR A 282 -0.39 -14.68 8.21
C TYR A 282 -1.26 -15.64 7.42
N LEU A 283 -1.65 -15.29 6.22
CA LEU A 283 -2.45 -16.16 5.35
C LEU A 283 -1.67 -17.37 4.85
N MET A 284 -0.38 -17.21 4.59
CA MET A 284 0.50 -18.31 4.16
C MET A 284 0.92 -19.25 5.28
N SER A 285 0.54 -18.97 6.52
CA SER A 285 0.81 -19.89 7.63
C SER A 285 0.07 -21.22 7.44
N LEU A 286 0.73 -22.33 7.85
CA LEU A 286 0.16 -23.67 7.69
C LEU A 286 -1.18 -23.84 8.44
N GLN A 287 -1.36 -23.17 9.57
CA GLN A 287 -2.62 -23.21 10.34
C GLN A 287 -3.76 -22.56 9.56
N ARG A 288 -3.52 -21.39 8.95
CA ARG A 288 -4.54 -20.68 8.16
C ARG A 288 -4.89 -21.44 6.87
N LEU A 289 -3.91 -22.04 6.21
CA LEU A 289 -4.15 -22.85 5.01
C LEU A 289 -4.94 -24.16 5.29
N ARG A 290 -5.08 -24.60 6.54
CA ARG A 290 -5.96 -25.72 6.92
C ARG A 290 -7.43 -25.32 6.95
N ASP A 291 -7.72 -24.06 7.18
CA ASP A 291 -9.08 -23.51 7.10
C ASP A 291 -9.52 -23.46 5.63
N PRO A 292 -10.64 -24.09 5.26
CA PRO A 292 -11.14 -24.06 3.88
C PRO A 292 -11.45 -22.67 3.38
N ASP A 293 -12.00 -21.80 4.24
CA ASP A 293 -12.40 -20.43 3.87
C ASP A 293 -11.16 -19.55 3.71
N ALA A 294 -10.20 -19.62 4.63
CA ALA A 294 -8.91 -18.95 4.48
C ALA A 294 -8.19 -19.40 3.19
N ARG A 295 -8.22 -20.71 2.89
CA ARG A 295 -7.60 -21.25 1.68
C ARG A 295 -8.26 -20.71 0.41
N ARG A 296 -9.60 -20.66 0.38
CA ARG A 296 -10.36 -20.08 -0.74
C ARG A 296 -10.01 -18.63 -0.93
N PHE A 297 -10.03 -17.84 0.14
CA PHE A 297 -9.71 -16.42 0.15
C PHE A 297 -8.27 -16.16 -0.36
N VAL A 298 -7.26 -16.87 0.17
CA VAL A 298 -5.87 -16.79 -0.31
C VAL A 298 -5.75 -17.16 -1.78
N THR A 299 -6.44 -18.21 -2.21
CA THR A 299 -6.38 -18.67 -3.61
C THR A 299 -6.96 -17.59 -4.54
N ARG A 300 -8.10 -16.99 -4.19
CA ARG A 300 -8.69 -15.87 -4.94
C ARG A 300 -7.72 -14.68 -5.01
N GLY A 301 -7.15 -14.29 -3.87
CA GLY A 301 -6.17 -13.19 -3.81
C GLY A 301 -4.92 -13.46 -4.67
N ILE A 302 -4.36 -14.66 -4.64
CA ILE A 302 -3.22 -15.04 -5.49
C ILE A 302 -3.61 -15.02 -6.98
N ILE A 303 -4.75 -15.58 -7.33
CA ILE A 303 -5.22 -15.59 -8.73
C ILE A 303 -5.45 -14.16 -9.20
N GLY A 304 -6.15 -13.33 -8.43
CA GLY A 304 -6.38 -11.92 -8.74
C GLY A 304 -5.06 -11.14 -8.90
N PHE A 305 -4.13 -11.29 -7.96
CA PHE A 305 -2.81 -10.68 -8.06
C PHE A 305 -2.06 -11.11 -9.31
N LEU A 306 -2.10 -12.41 -9.68
CA LEU A 306 -1.51 -12.91 -10.91
C LEU A 306 -2.22 -12.36 -12.16
N GLN A 307 -3.53 -12.20 -12.12
CA GLN A 307 -4.28 -11.57 -13.20
C GLN A 307 -3.83 -10.13 -13.43
N VAL A 308 -3.80 -9.32 -12.39
CA VAL A 308 -3.34 -7.92 -12.47
C VAL A 308 -1.88 -7.84 -12.92
N THR A 309 -0.99 -8.67 -12.38
CA THR A 309 0.44 -8.60 -12.71
C THR A 309 0.79 -9.25 -14.04
N ALA A 310 0.11 -10.35 -14.41
CA ALA A 310 0.48 -11.17 -15.58
C ALA A 310 -0.44 -10.99 -16.80
N TRP A 311 -1.74 -10.70 -16.60
CA TRP A 311 -2.73 -10.69 -17.69
C TRP A 311 -3.50 -9.39 -17.86
N ALA A 312 -3.19 -8.36 -17.10
CA ALA A 312 -3.89 -7.08 -17.25
C ALA A 312 -3.79 -6.54 -18.69
N PRO A 313 -4.88 -5.99 -19.22
CA PRO A 313 -4.87 -5.40 -20.54
C PRO A 313 -3.81 -4.29 -20.66
N PRO A 314 -2.97 -4.28 -21.70
CA PRO A 314 -1.87 -3.33 -21.83
C PRO A 314 -2.34 -1.87 -22.00
N HIS A 315 -3.60 -1.63 -22.38
CA HIS A 315 -4.14 -0.31 -22.63
C HIS A 315 -4.56 0.48 -21.37
N HIS A 316 -4.52 -0.15 -20.20
CA HIS A 316 -4.83 0.53 -18.95
C HIS A 316 -3.60 0.91 -18.12
N LEU A 317 -2.39 0.57 -18.59
CA LEU A 317 -1.21 0.54 -17.76
C LEU A 317 -0.11 1.41 -18.34
N SER A 318 0.27 2.44 -17.63
CA SER A 318 1.41 3.29 -17.95
C SER A 318 2.15 3.71 -16.69
N SER A 319 2.56 2.77 -15.88
CA SER A 319 3.36 3.05 -14.69
C SER A 319 4.79 2.54 -14.85
N GLU A 320 5.70 3.01 -14.02
CA GLU A 320 7.05 2.43 -13.93
C GLU A 320 7.01 0.94 -13.55
N ALA A 321 5.99 0.51 -12.80
CA ALA A 321 5.76 -0.90 -12.54
C ALA A 321 5.57 -1.67 -13.84
N ASP A 322 4.87 -1.10 -14.84
CA ASP A 322 4.73 -1.71 -16.14
C ASP A 322 6.03 -1.71 -16.94
N GLU A 323 6.82 -0.67 -16.87
CA GLU A 323 8.16 -0.68 -17.47
C GLU A 323 9.05 -1.73 -16.83
N TRP A 324 8.98 -1.87 -15.51
CA TRP A 324 9.72 -2.88 -14.78
C TRP A 324 9.25 -4.29 -15.15
N LEU A 325 7.95 -4.54 -15.23
CA LEU A 325 7.35 -5.78 -15.69
C LEU A 325 7.70 -6.10 -17.16
N GLN A 326 7.78 -5.06 -18.01
CA GLN A 326 8.17 -5.21 -19.41
C GLN A 326 9.67 -5.52 -19.58
N ARG A 327 10.52 -5.01 -18.69
CA ARG A 327 11.97 -5.27 -18.74
C ARG A 327 12.31 -6.71 -18.38
N SER A 328 11.52 -7.35 -17.51
CA SER A 328 11.78 -8.72 -17.09
C SER A 328 10.49 -9.47 -16.77
N PRO A 329 9.86 -10.09 -17.76
CA PRO A 329 8.62 -10.85 -17.59
C PRO A 329 8.75 -11.99 -16.57
N PHE A 330 9.97 -12.47 -16.32
CA PHE A 330 10.26 -13.54 -15.37
C PHE A 330 10.47 -13.04 -13.95
N ILE A 331 10.77 -11.75 -13.74
CA ILE A 331 11.01 -11.19 -12.40
C ILE A 331 9.72 -11.25 -11.56
N VAL A 332 8.55 -11.01 -12.17
CA VAL A 332 7.25 -11.08 -11.47
C VAL A 332 7.00 -12.46 -10.84
N PHE A 333 7.46 -13.52 -11.51
CA PHE A 333 7.31 -14.90 -10.99
C PHE A 333 8.47 -15.30 -10.06
N TRP A 334 9.68 -14.89 -10.39
CA TRP A 334 10.87 -15.36 -9.69
C TRP A 334 11.25 -14.46 -8.52
N HIS A 335 10.90 -13.17 -8.55
CA HIS A 335 11.29 -12.27 -7.49
C HIS A 335 10.60 -12.58 -6.15
N PRO A 336 9.27 -12.80 -6.09
CA PRO A 336 8.63 -13.27 -4.86
C PRO A 336 9.11 -14.66 -4.45
N ILE A 337 9.23 -15.60 -5.41
CA ILE A 337 9.73 -16.96 -5.14
C ILE A 337 11.21 -16.95 -4.76
N ALA A 338 12.04 -16.16 -5.43
CA ALA A 338 13.46 -16.05 -5.11
C ALA A 338 13.71 -15.26 -3.81
N ALA A 339 12.90 -14.24 -3.52
CA ALA A 339 12.92 -13.54 -2.25
C ALA A 339 12.46 -14.47 -1.12
N PHE A 340 11.36 -15.18 -1.31
CA PHE A 340 10.87 -16.21 -0.40
C PHE A 340 11.91 -17.31 -0.16
N ARG A 341 12.53 -17.82 -1.23
CA ARG A 341 13.56 -18.86 -1.12
C ARG A 341 14.82 -18.34 -0.41
N ARG A 342 15.26 -17.10 -0.69
CA ARG A 342 16.40 -16.49 0.00
C ARG A 342 16.10 -16.23 1.46
N GLN A 343 14.93 -15.71 1.78
CA GLN A 343 14.49 -15.54 3.17
C GLN A 343 14.37 -16.87 3.89
N ARG A 344 13.80 -17.90 3.25
CA ARG A 344 13.70 -19.25 3.82
C ARG A 344 15.09 -19.84 4.10
N ILE A 345 16.05 -19.71 3.17
CA ILE A 345 17.42 -20.21 3.35
C ILE A 345 18.13 -19.43 4.46
N ALA A 346 18.08 -18.11 4.43
CA ALA A 346 18.69 -17.26 5.45
C ALA A 346 18.12 -17.54 6.85
N ARG A 347 16.85 -17.85 6.92
CA ARG A 347 16.11 -18.21 8.10
C ARG A 347 16.49 -19.58 8.63
N HIS A 348 16.49 -20.64 7.80
CA HIS A 348 16.98 -21.96 8.21
C HIS A 348 18.39 -21.88 8.75
N GLN A 349 19.25 -21.07 8.13
CA GLN A 349 20.62 -20.85 8.61
C GLN A 349 20.67 -20.08 9.94
N ALA A 350 19.78 -19.12 10.16
CA ALA A 350 19.70 -18.37 11.42
C ALA A 350 19.19 -19.25 12.55
N ILE A 351 18.16 -20.05 12.31
CA ILE A 351 17.60 -21.03 13.28
C ILE A 351 18.65 -22.12 13.59
N ALA A 352 19.29 -22.67 12.56
CA ALA A 352 20.33 -23.66 12.72
C ALA A 352 21.51 -23.16 13.57
N ARG A 353 21.92 -21.90 13.39
CA ARG A 353 22.93 -21.25 14.23
C ARG A 353 22.50 -21.07 15.67
N GLN A 354 21.22 -20.71 15.90
CA GLN A 354 20.68 -20.57 17.27
C GLN A 354 20.55 -21.88 17.99
N LEU A 355 20.22 -22.96 17.28
CA LEU A 355 20.03 -24.29 17.84
C LEU A 355 21.32 -25.15 17.83
N GLY A 356 22.38 -24.70 17.19
CA GLY A 356 23.64 -25.46 17.05
C GLY A 356 23.48 -26.74 16.23
N VAL A 357 22.52 -26.79 15.30
CA VAL A 357 22.22 -27.97 14.47
C VAL A 357 22.42 -27.68 12.98
N ALA A 358 22.50 -28.73 12.15
CA ALA A 358 22.58 -28.56 10.71
C ALA A 358 21.29 -27.95 10.13
N ALA A 359 21.41 -27.08 9.15
CA ALA A 359 20.26 -26.32 8.59
C ALA A 359 19.17 -27.24 8.00
N GLU A 360 19.54 -28.43 7.54
CA GLU A 360 18.63 -29.45 7.00
C GLU A 360 17.75 -30.10 8.08
N ALA A 361 18.17 -30.11 9.34
CA ALA A 361 17.43 -30.71 10.44
C ALA A 361 16.28 -29.84 10.97
N VAL A 362 16.17 -28.60 10.52
CA VAL A 362 15.18 -27.60 10.99
C VAL A 362 13.83 -27.74 10.26
N GLY A 363 13.77 -28.54 9.16
CA GLY A 363 12.64 -28.52 8.22
C GLY A 363 11.28 -29.05 8.72
N ASP A 364 11.24 -29.86 9.79
CA ASP A 364 10.06 -30.69 10.13
C ASP A 364 9.50 -30.51 11.55
N LEU A 365 9.95 -29.50 12.31
CA LEU A 365 9.52 -29.32 13.69
C LEU A 365 8.31 -28.41 13.84
N PRO A 366 7.29 -28.74 14.67
CA PRO A 366 6.15 -27.86 14.95
C PRO A 366 6.57 -26.47 15.48
N GLU A 367 7.67 -26.38 16.23
CA GLU A 367 8.28 -25.14 16.71
C GLU A 367 8.72 -24.19 15.58
N VAL A 368 8.96 -24.72 14.36
CA VAL A 368 9.28 -23.90 13.19
C VAL A 368 8.07 -23.07 12.74
N VAL A 369 6.85 -23.57 12.93
CA VAL A 369 5.63 -22.85 12.57
C VAL A 369 5.44 -21.65 13.51
N ASP A 370 5.62 -21.83 14.80
CA ASP A 370 5.52 -20.73 15.78
C ASP A 370 6.63 -19.69 15.56
N GLN A 371 7.83 -20.14 15.20
CA GLN A 371 8.93 -19.23 14.84
C GLN A 371 8.68 -18.47 13.53
N VAL A 372 7.94 -19.06 12.57
CA VAL A 372 7.50 -18.36 11.35
C VAL A 372 6.54 -17.23 11.69
N HIS A 373 5.61 -17.45 12.61
CA HIS A 373 4.71 -16.42 13.10
C HIS A 373 5.45 -15.31 13.85
N ASP A 374 6.36 -15.69 14.73
CA ASP A 374 7.17 -14.73 15.48
C ASP A 374 8.09 -13.90 14.60
N GLU A 375 8.60 -14.46 13.52
CA GLU A 375 9.41 -13.69 12.57
C GLU A 375 8.55 -12.77 11.68
N ALA A 376 7.36 -13.22 11.27
CA ALA A 376 6.41 -12.36 10.57
C ALA A 376 6.03 -11.14 11.43
N ARG A 377 5.78 -11.37 12.74
CA ARG A 377 5.54 -10.29 13.71
C ARG A 377 6.76 -9.39 13.87
N ARG A 378 7.96 -9.96 13.97
CA ARG A 378 9.21 -9.18 14.07
C ARG A 378 9.50 -8.40 12.81
N GLN A 379 9.23 -8.95 11.64
CA GLN A 379 9.41 -8.26 10.36
C GLN A 379 8.39 -7.15 10.20
N ALA A 380 7.11 -7.40 10.51
CA ALA A 380 6.08 -6.38 10.57
C ALA A 380 6.48 -5.25 11.54
N SER A 381 6.99 -5.61 12.72
CA SER A 381 7.50 -4.64 13.69
C SER A 381 8.72 -3.86 13.20
N ARG A 382 9.64 -4.48 12.44
CA ARG A 382 10.82 -3.81 11.86
C ARG A 382 10.46 -2.89 10.69
N GLU A 383 9.47 -3.26 9.89
CA GLU A 383 8.97 -2.41 8.81
C GLU A 383 8.19 -1.21 9.37
N VAL A 384 7.57 -1.37 10.52
CA VAL A 384 6.95 -0.27 11.28
C VAL A 384 7.98 0.63 11.95
N THR A 385 9.19 0.14 12.27
CA THR A 385 10.26 0.98 12.81
C THR A 385 11.05 1.71 11.72
N ALA A 386 11.41 2.93 11.99
CA ALA A 386 11.85 4.03 11.13
C ALA A 386 12.93 3.76 10.04
N PHE A 387 13.65 2.64 10.07
CA PHE A 387 14.85 2.48 9.24
C PHE A 387 14.66 1.89 7.85
N ASN A 388 13.45 1.43 7.48
CA ASN A 388 13.17 0.83 6.16
C ASN A 388 12.14 1.61 5.34
N ASP A 389 11.87 2.86 5.67
CA ASP A 389 10.98 3.71 4.91
C ASP A 389 11.67 4.19 3.63
N GLU A 390 11.23 3.66 2.48
CA GLU A 390 11.79 4.02 1.18
C GLU A 390 11.50 5.48 0.82
N ILE A 391 10.34 6.00 1.20
CA ILE A 391 9.98 7.40 0.97
C ILE A 391 10.88 8.34 1.77
N ALA A 392 11.21 7.99 3.01
CA ALA A 392 12.16 8.77 3.80
C ALA A 392 13.54 8.87 3.13
N ARG A 393 14.00 7.79 2.48
CA ARG A 393 15.27 7.80 1.71
C ARG A 393 15.19 8.69 0.49
N GLU A 394 14.10 8.64 -0.26
CA GLU A 394 13.86 9.52 -1.40
C GLU A 394 13.77 10.99 -0.97
N MET A 395 13.06 11.28 0.13
CA MET A 395 12.98 12.62 0.70
C MET A 395 14.33 13.15 1.16
N ALA A 396 15.18 12.30 1.74
CA ALA A 396 16.55 12.67 2.10
C ALA A 396 17.41 13.03 0.87
N GLN A 397 17.14 12.43 -0.29
CA GLN A 397 17.79 12.79 -1.56
C GLN A 397 17.24 14.11 -2.10
N ILE A 398 15.91 14.27 -2.12
CA ILE A 398 15.24 15.49 -2.56
C ILE A 398 15.71 16.70 -1.75
N ALA A 399 15.85 16.57 -0.44
CA ALA A 399 16.31 17.61 0.47
C ALA A 399 17.72 18.17 0.13
N ARG A 400 18.49 17.44 -0.67
CA ARG A 400 19.82 17.87 -1.14
C ARG A 400 19.78 18.60 -2.47
N LEU A 401 18.66 18.57 -3.18
CA LEU A 401 18.51 19.23 -4.47
C LEU A 401 18.33 20.76 -4.29
N PRO A 402 18.89 21.60 -5.18
CA PRO A 402 18.86 23.06 -5.03
C PRO A 402 17.50 23.67 -4.70
N PRO A 403 16.37 23.28 -5.32
CA PRO A 403 15.07 23.86 -4.99
C PRO A 403 14.60 23.63 -3.54
N TYR A 404 15.11 22.55 -2.88
CA TYR A 404 14.64 22.08 -1.58
C TYR A 404 15.66 22.24 -0.44
N GLN A 405 16.85 22.79 -0.75
CA GLN A 405 17.93 22.90 0.26
C GLN A 405 17.59 23.80 1.42
N ALA A 406 16.70 24.77 1.23
CA ALA A 406 16.24 25.68 2.27
C ALA A 406 15.11 25.08 3.13
N ASP A 407 14.47 24.00 2.66
CA ASP A 407 13.35 23.42 3.38
C ASP A 407 13.79 22.66 4.63
N ARG A 408 12.95 22.73 5.65
CA ARG A 408 13.14 22.08 6.95
C ARG A 408 12.24 20.87 7.12
N LEU A 409 11.04 20.92 6.54
CA LEU A 409 10.02 19.89 6.69
C LEU A 409 9.68 19.26 5.34
N PHE A 410 9.79 17.93 5.28
CA PHE A 410 9.43 17.09 4.15
C PHE A 410 8.31 16.17 4.59
N VAL A 411 7.11 16.36 4.03
CA VAL A 411 5.89 15.74 4.55
C VAL A 411 5.24 14.87 3.49
N CYS A 412 4.83 13.67 3.91
CA CYS A 412 4.06 12.71 3.09
C CYS A 412 2.94 12.04 3.89
N GLY A 413 2.08 11.33 3.17
CA GLY A 413 1.18 10.28 3.62
C GLY A 413 1.49 8.94 2.94
N HIS A 414 0.51 8.35 2.28
CA HIS A 414 0.56 7.20 1.38
C HIS A 414 0.83 5.84 2.05
N THR A 415 1.78 5.76 2.96
CA THR A 415 2.13 4.48 3.60
C THR A 415 1.23 4.12 4.77
N HIS A 416 0.36 5.03 5.21
CA HIS A 416 -0.50 4.93 6.40
C HIS A 416 0.25 4.79 7.73
N LEU A 417 1.58 4.87 7.70
CA LEU A 417 2.42 4.70 8.88
C LEU A 417 3.00 6.05 9.31
N ALA A 418 2.53 6.60 10.41
CA ALA A 418 3.07 7.84 10.95
C ALA A 418 4.57 7.71 11.27
N ARG A 419 5.36 8.74 10.90
CA ARG A 419 6.82 8.77 11.03
C ARG A 419 7.30 10.17 11.34
N ASN A 420 8.36 10.27 12.12
CA ASN A 420 9.05 11.53 12.36
C ASN A 420 10.56 11.29 12.40
N ILE A 421 11.22 11.38 11.25
CA ILE A 421 12.61 10.97 11.05
C ILE A 421 13.49 12.20 10.87
N ASP A 422 14.60 12.26 11.59
CA ASP A 422 15.64 13.28 11.42
C ASP A 422 16.45 12.95 10.15
N LEU A 423 16.48 13.90 9.21
CA LEU A 423 17.27 13.80 7.98
C LEU A 423 18.66 14.45 8.10
N GLY A 424 18.98 14.99 9.27
CA GLY A 424 20.19 15.77 9.51
C GLY A 424 20.03 17.25 9.13
N ASP A 425 20.99 18.08 9.56
CA ASP A 425 21.03 19.51 9.29
C ASP A 425 19.76 20.29 9.70
N GLY A 426 19.04 19.80 10.72
CA GLY A 426 17.80 20.39 11.20
C GLY A 426 16.60 20.16 10.26
N ARG A 427 16.70 19.21 9.35
CA ARG A 427 15.63 18.79 8.43
C ARG A 427 14.93 17.56 8.96
N ARG A 428 13.63 17.46 8.72
CA ARG A 428 12.82 16.32 9.17
C ARG A 428 11.94 15.78 8.04
N TYR A 429 11.86 14.46 7.97
CA TYR A 429 10.80 13.78 7.22
C TYR A 429 9.67 13.43 8.19
N ILE A 430 8.45 13.76 7.78
CA ILE A 430 7.25 13.47 8.58
C ILE A 430 6.22 12.80 7.66
N ASN A 431 5.78 11.61 8.06
CA ASN A 431 4.61 10.99 7.48
C ASN A 431 3.45 11.16 8.46
N THR A 432 2.34 11.71 7.97
CA THR A 432 1.18 12.00 8.82
C THR A 432 0.35 10.76 9.17
N GLY A 433 0.70 9.58 8.62
CA GLY A 433 -0.04 8.35 8.87
C GLY A 433 -1.42 8.35 8.24
N THR A 434 -2.36 7.68 8.86
CA THR A 434 -3.76 7.60 8.41
C THR A 434 -4.73 7.74 9.59
N TRP A 435 -5.99 8.04 9.27
CA TRP A 435 -7.10 8.01 10.21
C TRP A 435 -7.99 6.78 10.06
N THR A 436 -7.72 5.93 9.06
CA THR A 436 -8.40 4.64 8.91
C THR A 436 -8.00 3.64 10.00
N ASP A 437 -8.78 2.60 10.18
CA ASP A 437 -8.58 1.60 11.24
C ASP A 437 -7.56 0.53 10.82
N ILE A 438 -6.27 0.84 10.93
CA ILE A 438 -5.21 -0.11 10.56
C ILE A 438 -4.94 -1.17 11.63
N VAL A 439 -4.48 -2.34 11.17
CA VAL A 439 -4.13 -3.49 12.01
C VAL A 439 -2.68 -3.89 11.80
N PHE A 440 -1.89 -3.98 12.88
CA PHE A 440 -0.49 -4.41 12.85
C PHE A 440 -0.30 -5.91 13.02
N ASP A 441 -1.26 -6.57 13.67
CA ASP A 441 -1.20 -8.01 13.94
C ASP A 441 -2.61 -8.59 13.83
N VAL A 442 -2.85 -9.37 12.78
CA VAL A 442 -4.17 -9.97 12.50
C VAL A 442 -4.58 -11.10 13.47
N GLU A 443 -3.63 -11.75 14.12
CA GLU A 443 -3.96 -12.82 15.09
C GLU A 443 -4.49 -12.25 16.41
N THR A 444 -3.89 -11.17 16.86
CA THR A 444 -4.27 -10.49 18.10
C THR A 444 -5.20 -9.31 17.85
N MET A 445 -5.47 -8.96 16.59
CA MET A 445 -6.18 -7.74 16.18
C MET A 445 -5.57 -6.49 16.81
N ARG A 446 -4.24 -6.49 16.92
CA ARG A 446 -3.52 -5.36 17.51
C ARG A 446 -3.55 -4.17 16.55
N ARG A 447 -4.06 -3.07 17.05
CA ARG A 447 -4.08 -1.76 16.39
C ARG A 447 -2.99 -0.85 16.94
N PRO A 448 -2.65 0.24 16.24
CA PRO A 448 -1.84 1.31 16.81
C PRO A 448 -2.43 1.82 18.12
N SER A 449 -1.60 2.10 19.09
CA SER A 449 -2.03 2.72 20.35
C SER A 449 -2.33 4.21 20.16
N GLN A 450 -1.70 4.83 19.16
CA GLN A 450 -1.83 6.24 18.80
C GLN A 450 -2.63 6.34 17.51
N ARG A 451 -3.89 6.75 17.64
CA ARG A 451 -4.82 6.98 16.53
C ARG A 451 -4.92 8.47 16.22
N TYR A 452 -5.38 8.81 15.03
CA TYR A 452 -5.63 10.18 14.56
C TYR A 452 -4.40 11.08 14.61
N PRO A 453 -3.27 10.66 13.98
CA PRO A 453 -2.09 11.49 13.89
C PRO A 453 -2.35 12.68 12.97
N PHE A 454 -1.74 13.82 13.30
CA PHE A 454 -1.74 15.00 12.46
C PHE A 454 -0.46 15.81 12.68
N LEU A 455 -0.08 16.60 11.70
CA LEU A 455 1.08 17.47 11.78
C LEU A 455 0.61 18.93 11.98
N GLU A 456 1.09 19.57 13.02
CA GLU A 456 0.95 21.01 13.23
C GLU A 456 2.26 21.70 12.83
N ILE A 457 2.16 22.72 11.97
CA ILE A 457 3.31 23.51 11.52
C ILE A 457 3.06 24.98 11.90
N VAL A 458 3.96 25.54 12.70
CA VAL A 458 3.97 26.94 13.12
C VAL A 458 5.33 27.54 12.79
N ASN A 459 5.36 28.75 12.28
CA ASN A 459 6.61 29.46 12.06
C ASN A 459 7.01 30.21 13.33
N ASP A 460 8.31 30.25 13.63
CA ASP A 460 8.86 31.11 14.67
C ASP A 460 8.96 32.58 14.22
N SER A 461 9.52 33.43 15.09
CA SER A 461 9.72 34.86 14.82
C SER A 461 10.64 35.13 13.62
N ASP A 462 11.52 34.19 13.28
CA ASP A 462 12.47 34.30 12.17
C ASP A 462 11.88 33.71 10.88
N GLY A 463 10.63 33.24 10.93
CA GLY A 463 9.92 32.62 9.80
C GLY A 463 10.31 31.16 9.52
N VAL A 464 11.04 30.52 10.45
CA VAL A 464 11.43 29.10 10.31
C VAL A 464 10.28 28.20 10.73
N PRO A 465 9.89 27.22 9.89
CA PRO A 465 8.79 26.32 10.21
C PRO A 465 9.21 25.27 11.24
N HIS A 466 8.39 25.09 12.25
CA HIS A 466 8.48 24.03 13.25
C HIS A 466 7.30 23.06 13.12
N GLY A 467 7.59 21.81 12.78
CA GLY A 467 6.60 20.74 12.65
C GLY A 467 6.52 19.88 13.91
N ARG A 468 5.32 19.67 14.42
CA ARG A 468 5.04 18.75 15.52
C ARG A 468 4.05 17.68 15.05
N LEU A 469 4.49 16.45 14.96
CA LEU A 469 3.59 15.32 14.74
C LEU A 469 2.88 15.02 16.07
N LEU A 470 1.58 15.12 16.06
CA LEU A 470 0.71 15.06 17.22
C LEU A 470 -0.34 13.97 17.04
N VAL A 471 -0.92 13.54 18.16
CA VAL A 471 -2.05 12.62 18.22
C VAL A 471 -3.25 13.33 18.83
N TRP A 472 -4.38 13.27 18.16
CA TRP A 472 -5.61 13.86 18.68
C TRP A 472 -6.38 12.84 19.53
N HIS A 473 -6.84 13.25 20.69
CA HIS A 473 -7.54 12.43 21.68
C HIS A 473 -8.96 12.92 22.01
N GLY A 474 -9.52 13.76 21.16
CA GLY A 474 -10.83 14.35 21.36
C GLY A 474 -10.75 15.80 21.85
N PRO A 475 -11.90 16.52 21.84
CA PRO A 475 -11.95 17.96 22.10
C PRO A 475 -11.64 18.35 23.54
N THR A 476 -11.70 17.41 24.47
CA THR A 476 -11.49 17.66 25.91
C THR A 476 -10.06 17.42 26.38
N GLN A 477 -9.21 16.87 25.52
CA GLN A 477 -7.83 16.56 25.84
C GLN A 477 -6.88 17.34 24.90
N PRO A 478 -5.77 17.90 25.42
CA PRO A 478 -4.77 18.49 24.53
C PRO A 478 -4.14 17.39 23.65
N PRO A 479 -3.80 17.72 22.40
CA PRO A 479 -3.05 16.79 21.56
C PRO A 479 -1.71 16.42 22.21
N GLN A 480 -1.34 15.15 22.06
CA GLN A 480 -0.08 14.62 22.58
C GLN A 480 0.95 14.51 21.46
N VAL A 481 2.23 14.64 21.79
CA VAL A 481 3.30 14.39 20.81
C VAL A 481 3.28 12.92 20.43
N TRP A 482 3.27 12.67 19.12
CA TRP A 482 3.38 11.31 18.60
C TRP A 482 4.76 10.74 18.90
N HIS A 483 4.79 9.48 19.29
CA HIS A 483 6.01 8.73 19.58
C HIS A 483 6.03 7.45 18.74
N ASP A 484 7.22 7.08 18.27
CA ASP A 484 7.40 5.77 17.61
C ASP A 484 6.89 4.65 18.53
N GLU A 485 5.99 3.82 18.03
CA GLU A 485 5.52 2.66 18.77
C GLU A 485 6.64 1.62 18.82
N GLU A 486 7.19 1.39 20.01
CA GLU A 486 8.11 0.27 20.19
C GLU A 486 7.41 -1.05 19.88
N PRO A 487 8.05 -1.97 19.13
CA PRO A 487 7.54 -3.32 19.00
C PRO A 487 7.36 -3.93 20.40
N PRO A 488 6.32 -4.75 20.64
CA PRO A 488 6.07 -5.32 21.94
C PRO A 488 7.34 -6.04 22.40
N GLN A 489 7.96 -5.53 23.47
CA GLN A 489 9.03 -6.25 24.12
C GLN A 489 8.46 -7.61 24.48
N GLN A 490 9.07 -8.66 23.96
CA GLN A 490 8.78 -10.01 24.42
C GLN A 490 8.97 -9.97 25.96
N ARG A 491 7.88 -9.97 26.71
CA ARG A 491 7.96 -10.37 28.12
C ARG A 491 8.53 -11.76 28.07
N ARG A 492 9.84 -11.88 28.32
CA ARG A 492 10.41 -13.13 28.77
C ARG A 492 9.58 -13.50 29.97
N GLN A 493 8.61 -14.37 29.76
CA GLN A 493 8.11 -15.15 30.87
C GLN A 493 9.32 -15.94 31.36
N SER A 494 10.01 -15.39 32.33
CA SER A 494 10.82 -16.17 33.24
C SER A 494 9.87 -17.18 33.85
N ARG A 495 9.76 -18.34 33.24
CA ARG A 495 9.38 -19.53 33.94
C ARG A 495 10.52 -19.79 34.91
N VAL A 496 10.43 -19.18 36.07
CA VAL A 496 11.12 -19.63 37.25
C VAL A 496 10.28 -20.74 37.80
N GLN A 497 10.86 -21.94 37.81
CA GLN A 497 10.61 -23.14 38.63
C GLN A 497 9.24 -23.81 38.50
#